data_24ea0f83b26ae6d565781a0b5c439b6c
#
_entry.id   24ea0f83b26ae6d565781a0b5c439b6c
#
_cell.length_a   1.000
_cell.length_b   1.000
_cell.length_c   1.000
_cell.angle_alpha   90.00
_cell.angle_beta   90.00
_cell.angle_gamma   90.00
#
_symmetry.space_group_name_H-M   'P 1'
#
loop_
_entity.id
_entity.type
_entity.pdbx_description
1 polymer ?
#
loop_
_entity_poly.entity_id
_entity_poly.type
_entity_poly.pdbx_seq_one_letter_code
_entity_poly.pdbx_strand_id
1 'polypeptide(L)'
;GATSQITAALAAANGYGYAPIDPWGRIAYQNYGTNGESRPANELVGKGISVQVDWSLDNVDITSITSKRNQTSITNLDADFSAADIISDQRQDYEFDTFSQEIRISSNDINSNLDWMVGAYYQQEDIDSFRNVTYGTQTYTYSDTLVTLGLSQAIAAAAIEGYLAAGLCLL
;
A
#
# COMPACT_ATOMS: atom_id res chain seq x y z
N GLY A 1 -0.22 -24.53 -1.30
CA GLY A 1 -0.39 -24.73 -2.74
C GLY A 1 0.94 -24.72 -3.48
N ALA A 2 0.94 -24.96 -4.80
CA ALA A 2 2.17 -25.01 -5.61
C ALA A 2 2.98 -23.71 -5.53
N THR A 3 2.33 -22.57 -5.53
CA THR A 3 2.99 -21.26 -5.39
C THR A 3 3.80 -21.13 -4.11
N SER A 4 3.28 -21.59 -2.98
CA SER A 4 4.00 -21.54 -1.71
C SER A 4 5.21 -22.49 -1.66
N GLN A 5 5.17 -23.58 -2.39
CA GLN A 5 6.30 -24.50 -2.50
C GLN A 5 7.41 -23.93 -3.38
N ILE A 6 7.04 -23.25 -4.48
CA ILE A 6 8.00 -22.59 -5.36
C ILE A 6 8.70 -21.46 -4.62
N THR A 7 7.96 -20.59 -3.93
CA THR A 7 8.55 -19.48 -3.17
C THR A 7 9.45 -19.99 -2.04
N ALA A 8 9.08 -21.09 -1.38
CA ALA A 8 9.92 -21.73 -0.38
C ALA A 8 11.24 -22.27 -0.96
N ALA A 9 11.18 -22.93 -2.13
CA ALA A 9 12.38 -23.46 -2.79
C ALA A 9 13.30 -22.33 -3.26
N LEU A 10 12.76 -21.25 -3.79
CA LEU A 10 13.52 -20.07 -4.21
C LEU A 10 14.15 -19.34 -3.01
N ALA A 11 13.43 -19.21 -1.91
CA ALA A 11 13.96 -18.65 -0.67
C ALA A 11 15.13 -19.50 -0.12
N ALA A 12 14.99 -20.82 -0.13
CA ALA A 12 16.06 -21.73 0.28
C ALA A 12 17.30 -21.62 -0.62
N ALA A 13 17.13 -21.42 -1.91
CA ALA A 13 18.22 -21.21 -2.85
C ALA A 13 19.00 -19.91 -2.57
N ASN A 14 18.37 -18.91 -1.98
CA ASN A 14 19.00 -17.68 -1.52
C ASN A 14 19.68 -17.81 -0.14
N GLY A 15 19.70 -18.99 0.45
CA GLY A 15 20.28 -19.23 1.77
C GLY A 15 19.37 -18.84 2.95
N TYR A 16 18.14 -18.51 2.69
CA TYR A 16 17.14 -18.25 3.72
C TYR A 16 16.49 -19.57 4.15
N GLY A 17 16.69 -19.95 5.41
CA GLY A 17 16.00 -21.10 5.97
C GLY A 17 14.50 -20.90 5.95
N TYR A 18 13.77 -21.79 5.28
CA TYR A 18 12.32 -21.86 5.38
C TYR A 18 11.97 -22.36 6.78
N ALA A 19 11.65 -21.45 7.66
CA ALA A 19 10.96 -21.80 8.89
C ALA A 19 9.45 -21.73 8.60
N PRO A 20 8.71 -22.83 8.74
CA PRO A 20 7.24 -22.78 8.74
C PRO A 20 6.83 -21.98 9.98
N ILE A 21 6.25 -20.82 9.75
CA ILE A 21 6.33 -19.77 10.73
C ILE A 21 5.14 -19.71 11.64
N ASP A 22 4.03 -20.11 11.24
CA ASP A 22 2.88 -20.23 12.11
C ASP A 22 1.80 -21.13 11.48
N PRO A 23 0.78 -21.54 12.27
CA PRO A 23 -0.35 -22.32 11.78
C PRO A 23 -1.14 -21.66 10.63
N TRP A 24 -0.92 -20.38 10.41
CA TRP A 24 -1.59 -19.57 9.38
C TRP A 24 -0.78 -19.44 8.08
N GLY A 25 0.39 -20.08 8.00
CA GLY A 25 1.23 -20.09 6.82
C GLY A 25 1.85 -18.74 6.46
N ARG A 26 1.95 -17.84 7.44
CA ARG A 26 2.65 -16.58 7.24
C ARG A 26 4.13 -16.84 7.17
N ILE A 27 4.72 -16.52 6.04
CA ILE A 27 6.16 -16.56 5.84
C ILE A 27 6.72 -15.29 6.51
N ALA A 28 7.77 -15.42 7.34
CA ALA A 28 8.42 -14.25 7.88
C ALA A 28 8.97 -13.40 6.74
N TYR A 29 8.70 -12.14 6.79
CA TYR A 29 9.30 -11.12 5.96
C TYR A 29 10.78 -10.98 6.29
N GLN A 30 11.62 -11.84 5.76
CA GLN A 30 13.04 -11.83 6.11
C GLN A 30 13.94 -11.57 4.92
N ASN A 31 13.39 -11.35 3.75
CA ASN A 31 14.20 -11.03 2.62
C ASN A 31 14.16 -9.54 2.29
N TYR A 32 14.79 -8.78 3.16
CA TYR A 32 15.06 -7.39 2.88
C TYR A 32 16.32 -7.29 2.01
N GLY A 33 16.19 -7.62 0.71
CA GLY A 33 17.25 -7.54 -0.26
C GLY A 33 18.53 -8.26 0.18
N THR A 34 19.03 -9.16 -0.60
CA THR A 34 20.29 -9.86 -0.37
C THR A 34 21.48 -8.92 -0.15
N ASN A 35 21.33 -7.64 -0.47
CA ASN A 35 22.37 -6.63 -0.39
C ASN A 35 22.13 -5.56 0.66
N GLY A 36 21.11 -5.68 1.50
CA GLY A 36 20.82 -4.72 2.58
C GLY A 36 20.31 -3.36 2.11
N GLU A 37 19.99 -3.19 0.82
CA GLU A 37 19.60 -1.91 0.23
C GLU A 37 18.12 -1.63 0.30
N SER A 38 17.26 -2.63 0.42
CA SER A 38 15.81 -2.47 0.49
C SER A 38 15.26 -2.97 1.81
N ARG A 39 15.25 -2.12 2.82
CA ARG A 39 14.49 -2.41 4.04
C ARG A 39 13.11 -1.82 3.89
N PRO A 40 12.03 -2.56 4.23
CA PRO A 40 10.73 -1.95 4.35
C PRO A 40 10.83 -0.75 5.28
N ALA A 41 10.43 0.38 4.76
CA ALA A 41 10.44 1.64 5.47
C ALA A 41 9.14 2.37 5.19
N ASN A 42 8.66 3.06 6.20
CA ASN A 42 7.57 4.00 6.05
C ASN A 42 8.01 5.28 6.75
N GLU A 43 8.20 6.32 5.97
CA GLU A 43 8.56 7.65 6.46
C GLU A 43 7.41 8.61 6.15
N LEU A 44 6.92 9.28 7.17
CA LEU A 44 5.89 10.30 7.06
C LEU A 44 6.40 11.60 7.66
N VAL A 45 6.53 12.62 6.82
CA VAL A 45 6.94 13.96 7.25
C VAL A 45 5.82 14.94 6.95
N GLY A 46 5.32 15.62 7.98
CA GLY A 46 4.30 16.66 7.84
C GLY A 46 4.83 18.00 8.35
N LYS A 47 4.61 19.05 7.57
CA LYS A 47 4.91 20.44 7.94
C LYS A 47 3.70 21.29 7.64
N GLY A 48 3.43 22.29 8.47
CA GLY A 48 2.32 23.18 8.21
C GLY A 48 2.35 24.41 9.07
N ILE A 49 1.62 25.40 8.60
CA ILE A 49 1.37 26.65 9.32
C ILE A 49 -0.14 26.91 9.27
N SER A 50 -0.68 27.41 10.37
CA SER A 50 -2.06 27.86 10.45
C SER A 50 -2.10 29.20 11.16
N VAL A 51 -2.95 30.09 10.65
CA VAL A 51 -3.23 31.39 11.24
C VAL A 51 -4.73 31.49 11.48
N GLN A 52 -5.11 31.80 12.70
CA GLN A 52 -6.47 32.10 13.09
C GLN A 52 -6.59 33.56 13.49
N VAL A 53 -7.63 34.21 13.02
CA VAL A 53 -8.00 35.59 13.38
C VAL A 53 -9.43 35.57 13.85
N ASP A 54 -9.64 36.06 15.06
CA ASP A 54 -10.96 36.19 15.68
C ASP A 54 -11.28 37.68 15.88
N TRP A 55 -12.47 38.10 15.41
CA TRP A 55 -13.01 39.42 15.58
C TRP A 55 -14.35 39.34 16.28
N SER A 56 -14.46 40.02 17.44
CA SER A 56 -15.72 40.21 18.15
C SER A 56 -16.25 41.59 17.85
N LEU A 57 -17.43 41.62 17.24
CA LEU A 57 -18.23 42.83 17.01
C LEU A 57 -19.42 42.83 17.98
N ASP A 58 -20.22 43.88 17.97
CA ASP A 58 -21.28 44.07 18.97
C ASP A 58 -22.24 42.87 19.08
N ASN A 59 -22.63 42.25 17.95
CA ASN A 59 -23.64 41.19 17.91
C ASN A 59 -23.16 39.94 17.17
N VAL A 60 -21.95 39.91 16.66
CA VAL A 60 -21.39 38.76 15.90
C VAL A 60 -19.91 38.58 16.18
N ASP A 61 -19.50 37.33 16.18
CA ASP A 61 -18.11 36.93 16.17
C ASP A 61 -17.74 36.40 14.78
N ILE A 62 -16.59 36.78 14.28
CA ILE A 62 -16.05 36.36 12.99
C ILE A 62 -14.73 35.63 13.26
N THR A 63 -14.64 34.40 12.82
CA THR A 63 -13.39 33.61 12.87
C THR A 63 -12.94 33.31 11.45
N SER A 64 -11.69 33.61 11.17
CA SER A 64 -11.02 33.26 9.90
C SER A 64 -9.82 32.37 10.19
N ILE A 65 -9.76 31.19 9.53
CA ILE A 65 -8.66 30.24 9.69
C ILE A 65 -8.07 29.98 8.32
N THR A 66 -6.78 30.29 8.18
CA THR A 66 -6.02 29.99 6.95
C THR A 66 -4.94 28.99 7.30
N SER A 67 -4.82 27.90 6.54
CA SER A 67 -3.73 26.95 6.75
C SER A 67 -3.06 26.53 5.44
N LYS A 68 -1.76 26.23 5.54
CA LYS A 68 -0.99 25.57 4.51
C LYS A 68 -0.24 24.41 5.13
N ARG A 69 -0.36 23.22 4.51
CA ARG A 69 0.29 21.99 4.97
C ARG A 69 0.98 21.34 3.78
N ASN A 70 2.18 20.84 4.01
CA ASN A 70 2.88 19.90 3.13
C ASN A 70 3.09 18.59 3.89
N GLN A 71 2.80 17.47 3.25
CA GLN A 71 3.02 16.14 3.81
C GLN A 71 3.68 15.27 2.76
N THR A 72 4.79 14.64 3.13
CA THR A 72 5.49 13.66 2.30
C THR A 72 5.39 12.30 2.95
N SER A 73 5.01 11.29 2.17
CA SER A 73 4.97 9.90 2.59
C SER A 73 5.82 9.06 1.65
N ILE A 74 6.83 8.40 2.19
CA ILE A 74 7.70 7.49 1.45
C ILE A 74 7.48 6.11 2.04
N THR A 75 7.02 5.16 1.21
CA THR A 75 6.81 3.78 1.63
C THR A 75 7.62 2.87 0.73
N ASN A 76 8.39 2.00 1.35
CA ASN A 76 9.11 0.94 0.67
C ASN A 76 8.68 -0.41 1.24
N LEU A 77 8.20 -1.31 0.39
CA LEU A 77 7.64 -2.59 0.78
C LEU A 77 8.28 -3.72 -0.02
N ASP A 78 8.43 -4.87 0.65
CA ASP A 78 8.54 -6.16 -0.01
C ASP A 78 7.13 -6.58 -0.45
N ALA A 79 6.86 -6.48 -1.76
CA ALA A 79 5.50 -6.62 -2.29
C ALA A 79 5.10 -8.07 -2.59
N ASP A 80 6.04 -9.00 -2.66
CA ASP A 80 5.73 -10.42 -2.87
C ASP A 80 5.46 -11.17 -1.56
N PHE A 81 5.74 -10.53 -0.42
CA PHE A 81 5.51 -11.07 0.92
C PHE A 81 6.15 -12.44 1.15
N SER A 82 7.26 -12.70 0.51
CA SER A 82 7.99 -13.97 0.60
C SER A 82 9.47 -13.75 0.84
N ALA A 83 10.20 -14.80 1.19
CA ALA A 83 11.66 -14.76 1.30
C ALA A 83 12.34 -15.03 -0.05
N ALA A 84 11.60 -15.19 -1.13
CA ALA A 84 12.13 -15.27 -2.48
C ALA A 84 12.26 -13.86 -3.06
N ASP A 85 13.32 -13.61 -3.83
CA ASP A 85 13.56 -12.33 -4.47
C ASP A 85 12.79 -12.25 -5.80
N ILE A 86 11.46 -12.14 -5.72
CA ILE A 86 10.57 -12.02 -6.88
C ILE A 86 10.32 -10.54 -7.19
N ILE A 87 9.97 -9.75 -6.17
CA ILE A 87 9.85 -8.29 -6.24
C ILE A 87 10.80 -7.72 -5.21
N SER A 88 11.96 -7.24 -5.65
CA SER A 88 13.00 -6.73 -4.75
C SER A 88 12.58 -5.47 -4.01
N ASP A 89 11.77 -4.63 -4.63
CA ASP A 89 11.43 -3.33 -4.09
C ASP A 89 10.13 -2.80 -4.70
N GLN A 90 9.24 -2.31 -3.85
CA GLN A 90 8.09 -1.51 -4.27
C GLN A 90 8.10 -0.20 -3.50
N ARG A 91 8.53 0.86 -4.17
CA ARG A 91 8.58 2.19 -3.61
C ARG A 91 7.36 2.99 -4.04
N GLN A 92 6.77 3.69 -3.07
CA GLN A 92 5.67 4.61 -3.27
C GLN A 92 6.00 5.91 -2.54
N ASP A 93 6.09 6.99 -3.29
CA ASP A 93 6.30 8.34 -2.78
C ASP A 93 5.03 9.14 -3.04
N TYR A 94 4.55 9.83 -2.02
CA TYR A 94 3.43 10.76 -2.12
C TYR A 94 3.83 12.10 -1.51
N GLU A 95 3.49 13.16 -2.19
CA GLU A 95 3.56 14.53 -1.68
C GLU A 95 2.19 15.17 -1.77
N PHE A 96 1.73 15.74 -0.67
CA PHE A 96 0.45 16.41 -0.55
C PHE A 96 0.72 17.86 -0.16
N ASP A 97 0.34 18.80 -1.02
CA ASP A 97 0.29 20.22 -0.72
C ASP A 97 -1.14 20.66 -0.55
N THR A 98 -1.51 21.02 0.67
CA THR A 98 -2.87 21.41 1.02
C THR A 98 -2.92 22.85 1.47
N PHE A 99 -3.81 23.64 0.85
CA PHE A 99 -4.21 24.94 1.32
C PHE A 99 -5.68 24.89 1.75
N SER A 100 -6.00 25.51 2.89
CA SER A 100 -7.38 25.62 3.32
C SER A 100 -7.67 27.01 3.90
N GLN A 101 -8.90 27.47 3.68
CA GLN A 101 -9.46 28.68 4.21
C GLN A 101 -10.84 28.41 4.77
N GLU A 102 -11.05 28.81 6.02
CA GLU A 102 -12.32 28.72 6.68
C GLU A 102 -12.72 30.10 7.21
N ILE A 103 -13.98 30.47 7.03
CA ILE A 103 -14.59 31.67 7.61
C ILE A 103 -15.86 31.24 8.30
N ARG A 104 -16.01 31.62 9.58
CA ARG A 104 -17.23 31.42 10.38
C ARG A 104 -17.70 32.76 10.88
N ILE A 105 -19.02 32.93 10.92
CA ILE A 105 -19.69 34.06 11.53
C ILE A 105 -20.75 33.49 12.45
N SER A 106 -20.75 33.87 13.71
CA SER A 106 -21.71 33.41 14.71
C SER A 106 -22.32 34.58 15.47
N SER A 107 -23.54 34.41 15.92
CA SER A 107 -24.16 35.36 16.83
C SER A 107 -23.49 35.39 18.19
N ASN A 108 -23.36 36.58 18.78
CA ASN A 108 -22.90 36.76 20.17
C ASN A 108 -23.82 37.68 20.97
N ASP A 109 -25.03 37.98 20.47
CA ASP A 109 -26.01 38.83 21.16
C ASP A 109 -26.68 38.06 22.29
N ILE A 110 -26.30 38.41 23.54
CA ILE A 110 -26.81 37.80 24.77
C ILE A 110 -28.33 38.05 25.00
N ASN A 111 -28.92 39.02 24.28
CA ASN A 111 -30.34 39.35 24.39
C ASN A 111 -31.15 38.69 23.27
N SER A 112 -30.53 38.02 22.35
CA SER A 112 -31.16 37.28 21.25
C SER A 112 -31.71 35.94 21.77
N ASN A 113 -32.92 35.58 21.30
CA ASN A 113 -33.46 34.23 21.53
C ASN A 113 -33.01 33.21 20.47
N LEU A 114 -32.14 33.62 19.54
CA LEU A 114 -31.66 32.78 18.46
C LEU A 114 -30.14 32.83 18.39
N ASP A 115 -29.51 31.67 18.59
CA ASP A 115 -28.10 31.47 18.32
C ASP A 115 -27.95 30.86 16.92
N TRP A 116 -27.10 31.47 16.12
CA TRP A 116 -26.86 31.01 14.76
C TRP A 116 -25.36 31.05 14.40
N MET A 117 -24.96 30.18 13.48
CA MET A 117 -23.64 30.18 12.88
C MET A 117 -23.76 29.91 11.38
N VAL A 118 -22.97 30.62 10.61
CA VAL A 118 -22.78 30.40 9.17
C VAL A 118 -21.31 30.35 8.87
N GLY A 119 -20.89 29.42 8.03
CA GLY A 119 -19.49 29.28 7.65
C GLY A 119 -19.32 28.92 6.18
N ALA A 120 -18.15 29.23 5.66
CA ALA A 120 -17.68 28.80 4.36
C ALA A 120 -16.29 28.17 4.51
N TYR A 121 -16.06 27.08 3.77
CA TYR A 121 -14.79 26.37 3.74
C TYR A 121 -14.34 26.18 2.30
N TYR A 122 -13.07 26.43 2.06
CA TYR A 122 -12.38 26.17 0.80
C TYR A 122 -11.14 25.33 1.07
N GLN A 123 -10.91 24.31 0.24
CA GLN A 123 -9.69 23.53 0.26
C GLN A 123 -9.22 23.28 -1.17
N GLN A 124 -7.92 23.40 -1.34
CA GLN A 124 -7.20 22.95 -2.52
C GLN A 124 -6.11 21.98 -2.07
N GLU A 125 -6.03 20.84 -2.76
CA GLU A 125 -5.02 19.83 -2.50
C GLU A 125 -4.38 19.43 -3.82
N ASP A 126 -3.07 19.55 -3.88
CA ASP A 126 -2.24 19.09 -4.98
C ASP A 126 -1.51 17.83 -4.53
N ILE A 127 -1.60 16.76 -5.33
CA ILE A 127 -1.04 15.45 -4.98
C ILE A 127 -0.08 15.02 -6.07
N ASP A 128 1.19 14.89 -5.71
CA ASP A 128 2.19 14.24 -6.53
C ASP A 128 2.41 12.81 -6.04
N SER A 129 2.41 11.85 -6.97
CA SER A 129 2.62 10.45 -6.63
C SER A 129 3.61 9.79 -7.60
N PHE A 130 4.57 9.10 -7.03
CA PHE A 130 5.51 8.27 -7.76
C PHE A 130 5.46 6.84 -7.24
N ARG A 131 5.42 5.87 -8.15
CA ARG A 131 5.52 4.46 -7.82
C ARG A 131 6.55 3.79 -8.69
N ASN A 132 7.43 3.03 -8.06
CA ASN A 132 8.39 2.17 -8.73
C ASN A 132 8.28 0.73 -8.22
N VAL A 133 8.41 -0.23 -9.12
CA VAL A 133 8.47 -1.65 -8.80
C VAL A 133 9.73 -2.20 -9.45
N THR A 134 10.61 -2.79 -8.64
CA THR A 134 11.83 -3.44 -9.09
C THR A 134 11.65 -4.94 -8.97
N TYR A 135 11.77 -5.63 -10.09
CA TYR A 135 11.72 -7.09 -10.11
C TYR A 135 13.04 -7.69 -9.61
N GLY A 136 12.89 -8.74 -8.82
CA GLY A 136 14.02 -9.43 -8.20
C GLY A 136 14.72 -10.41 -9.14
N THR A 137 15.83 -10.94 -8.67
CA THR A 137 16.69 -11.88 -9.43
C THR A 137 16.00 -13.21 -9.72
N GLN A 138 14.98 -13.56 -8.94
CA GLN A 138 14.25 -14.84 -9.05
C GLN A 138 12.92 -14.71 -9.79
N THR A 139 12.53 -13.53 -10.25
CA THR A 139 11.26 -13.27 -10.96
C THR A 139 11.10 -14.17 -12.20
N TYR A 140 12.16 -14.28 -13.01
CA TYR A 140 12.11 -15.11 -14.22
C TYR A 140 11.93 -16.59 -13.87
N THR A 141 12.73 -17.11 -12.94
CA THR A 141 12.64 -18.51 -12.51
C THR A 141 11.29 -18.85 -11.92
N TYR A 142 10.70 -17.93 -11.15
CA TYR A 142 9.37 -18.08 -10.60
C TYR A 142 8.32 -18.17 -11.71
N SER A 143 8.35 -17.24 -12.67
CA SER A 143 7.40 -17.18 -13.77
C SER A 143 7.51 -18.40 -14.68
N ASP A 144 8.73 -18.82 -15.04
CA ASP A 144 9.00 -20.00 -15.87
C ASP A 144 8.51 -21.28 -15.19
N THR A 145 8.75 -21.42 -13.89
CA THR A 145 8.28 -22.56 -13.12
C THR A 145 6.74 -22.62 -13.07
N LEU A 146 6.06 -21.49 -12.90
CA LEU A 146 4.60 -21.43 -12.90
C LEU A 146 4.03 -21.85 -14.26
N VAL A 147 4.59 -21.36 -15.35
CA VAL A 147 4.17 -21.70 -16.71
C VAL A 147 4.38 -23.19 -16.97
N THR A 148 5.54 -23.71 -16.61
CA THR A 148 5.88 -25.14 -16.78
C THR A 148 4.95 -26.04 -15.99
N LEU A 149 4.65 -25.69 -14.73
CA LEU A 149 3.69 -26.44 -13.91
C LEU A 149 2.27 -26.37 -14.47
N GLY A 150 1.85 -25.20 -14.93
CA GLY A 150 0.53 -25.03 -15.56
C GLY A 150 0.40 -25.86 -16.84
N LEU A 151 1.41 -25.86 -17.68
CA LEU A 151 1.45 -26.68 -18.90
C LEU A 151 1.46 -28.19 -18.57
N SER A 152 2.26 -28.62 -17.60
CA SER A 152 2.32 -30.03 -17.22
C SER A 152 0.98 -30.54 -16.66
N GLN A 153 0.30 -29.73 -15.87
CA GLN A 153 -1.04 -30.05 -15.35
C GLN A 153 -2.08 -30.11 -16.48
N ALA A 154 -2.04 -29.19 -17.45
CA ALA A 154 -2.95 -29.20 -18.59
C ALA A 154 -2.72 -30.45 -19.48
N ILE A 155 -1.47 -30.83 -19.72
CA ILE A 155 -1.12 -32.04 -20.47
C ILE A 155 -1.61 -33.30 -19.72
N ALA A 156 -1.40 -33.37 -18.40
CA ALA A 156 -1.88 -34.50 -17.60
C ALA A 156 -3.41 -34.60 -17.60
N ALA A 157 -4.12 -33.47 -17.48
CA ALA A 157 -5.57 -33.45 -17.56
C ALA A 157 -6.09 -33.94 -18.93
N ALA A 158 -5.51 -33.45 -20.02
CA ALA A 158 -5.87 -33.87 -21.37
C ALA A 158 -5.58 -35.37 -21.62
N ALA A 159 -4.49 -35.90 -21.05
CA ALA A 159 -4.19 -37.33 -21.13
C ALA A 159 -5.25 -38.16 -20.37
N ILE A 160 -5.62 -37.73 -19.16
CA ILE A 160 -6.64 -38.40 -18.37
C ILE A 160 -7.99 -38.42 -19.12
N GLU A 161 -8.41 -37.29 -19.67
CA GLU A 161 -9.62 -37.20 -20.49
C GLU A 161 -9.55 -38.09 -21.72
N GLY A 162 -8.39 -38.17 -22.38
CA GLY A 162 -8.16 -39.10 -23.50
C GLY A 162 -8.32 -40.59 -23.10
N TYR A 163 -7.80 -41.00 -21.91
CA TYR A 163 -7.94 -42.33 -21.40
C TYR A 163 -9.39 -42.68 -21.03
N LEU A 164 -10.12 -41.72 -20.43
CA LEU A 164 -11.54 -41.89 -20.09
C LEU A 164 -12.39 -42.01 -21.36
N ALA A 165 -12.13 -41.19 -22.38
CA ALA A 165 -12.82 -41.24 -23.66
C ALA A 165 -12.57 -42.56 -24.42
N ALA A 166 -11.39 -43.16 -24.26
CA ALA A 166 -11.05 -44.46 -24.82
C ALA A 166 -11.59 -45.67 -24.02
N GLY A 167 -12.28 -45.43 -22.89
CA GLY A 167 -12.83 -46.51 -22.03
C GLY A 167 -11.75 -47.31 -21.29
N LEU A 168 -10.54 -46.78 -21.18
CA LEU A 168 -9.42 -47.35 -20.46
C LEU A 168 -9.48 -46.95 -18.99
N CYS A 169 -9.70 -47.92 -18.10
CA CYS A 169 -9.66 -47.71 -16.65
C CYS A 169 -8.18 -47.68 -16.21
N LEU A 170 -7.76 -46.65 -15.52
CA LEU A 170 -6.48 -46.62 -14.82
C LEU A 170 -6.60 -47.56 -13.61
N LEU A 171 -5.91 -48.71 -13.66
CA LEU A 171 -5.71 -49.58 -12.51
C LEU A 171 -4.68 -49.02 -11.55
#